data_53589f147a0f83c8b3b37bf2bd33b454
#
_entry.id   53589f147a0f83c8b3b37bf2bd33b454
#
_cell.length_a   1.000
_cell.length_b   1.000
_cell.length_c   1.000
_cell.angle_alpha   90.00
_cell.angle_beta   90.00
_cell.angle_gamma   90.00
#
_symmetry.space_group_name_H-M   'P 1'
#
loop_
_entity.id
_entity.type
_entity.pdbx_description
1 polymer ?
#
loop_
_entity_poly.entity_id
_entity_poly.type
_entity_poly.pdbx_seq_one_letter_code
_entity_poly.pdbx_strand_id
1 'polypeptide(L)'
;MSKYNEFYGQLNDESQNKVKESFCYHTESYPRYMYVKRKKKLNKTVFKFYEIPHSKPTLNFSEFVNLDIDDLIFCFKLTLSKRNNTTFLYYKNIILGKIIKKKYNFDLFIDDKISCSGQRNKPTFFFTYWFNVYNNSKRYFIENKKPHIIDDRGYVAFKFLKGFQRASKKNTVMMYDKEVIFENIRMSETQFIYMFRLPLSMVQSACVALSSLTTK
;
A
#
# COMPACT_ATOMS: atom_id res chain seq x y z
N MET A 1 8.63 5.15 -35.06
CA MET A 1 7.21 4.97 -34.73
C MET A 1 6.97 3.59 -34.15
N SER A 2 6.45 3.55 -32.99
CA SER A 2 6.56 2.56 -31.93
C SER A 2 5.77 1.26 -32.17
N LYS A 3 6.43 0.09 -32.10
CA LYS A 3 5.86 -1.26 -32.06
C LYS A 3 5.16 -1.63 -30.72
N TYR A 4 4.73 -0.62 -29.93
CA TYR A 4 4.17 -0.86 -28.59
C TYR A 4 2.63 -0.81 -28.51
N ASN A 5 1.91 -0.68 -29.62
CA ASN A 5 0.46 -0.47 -29.60
C ASN A 5 -0.41 -1.69 -29.95
N GLU A 6 0.12 -2.88 -30.15
CA GLU A 6 -0.68 -3.99 -30.71
C GLU A 6 -1.05 -5.13 -29.75
N PHE A 7 -0.79 -5.00 -28.43
CA PHE A 7 -1.13 -6.09 -27.47
C PHE A 7 -2.14 -5.71 -26.38
N TYR A 8 -2.92 -4.65 -26.56
CA TYR A 8 -4.00 -4.33 -25.63
C TYR A 8 -5.37 -4.76 -26.17
N GLY A 9 -5.52 -6.07 -26.37
CA GLY A 9 -6.86 -6.64 -26.51
C GLY A 9 -7.67 -6.26 -25.25
N GLN A 10 -8.88 -5.72 -25.43
CA GLN A 10 -9.81 -5.50 -24.33
C GLN A 10 -10.03 -6.86 -23.67
N LEU A 11 -9.63 -6.99 -22.39
CA LEU A 11 -9.99 -8.16 -21.60
C LEU A 11 -11.51 -8.24 -21.57
N ASN A 12 -12.08 -9.41 -21.83
CA ASN A 12 -13.52 -9.60 -21.69
C ASN A 12 -13.93 -9.41 -20.23
N ASP A 13 -15.21 -9.21 -19.97
CA ASP A 13 -15.72 -8.90 -18.62
C ASP A 13 -15.36 -9.99 -17.60
N GLU A 14 -15.35 -11.25 -18.01
CA GLU A 14 -14.96 -12.36 -17.14
C GLU A 14 -13.49 -12.27 -16.70
N SER A 15 -12.59 -11.93 -17.62
CA SER A 15 -11.17 -11.71 -17.30
C SER A 15 -10.95 -10.49 -16.39
N GLN A 16 -11.72 -9.42 -16.58
CA GLN A 16 -11.67 -8.25 -15.70
C GLN A 16 -12.15 -8.59 -14.29
N ASN A 17 -13.22 -9.37 -14.16
CA ASN A 17 -13.74 -9.80 -12.87
C ASN A 17 -12.75 -10.70 -12.13
N LYS A 18 -12.10 -11.65 -12.79
CA LYS A 18 -11.04 -12.49 -12.20
C LYS A 18 -9.86 -11.65 -11.68
N VAL A 19 -9.46 -10.62 -12.44
CA VAL A 19 -8.41 -9.68 -12.01
C VAL A 19 -8.86 -8.92 -10.77
N LYS A 20 -10.07 -8.36 -10.76
CA LYS A 20 -10.60 -7.67 -9.58
C LYS A 20 -10.69 -8.60 -8.37
N GLU A 21 -11.18 -9.82 -8.55
CA GLU A 21 -11.26 -10.82 -7.50
C GLU A 21 -9.90 -11.04 -6.84
N SER A 22 -8.86 -11.28 -7.64
CA SER A 22 -7.50 -11.50 -7.16
C SER A 22 -6.93 -10.32 -6.38
N PHE A 23 -7.12 -9.08 -6.84
CA PHE A 23 -6.51 -7.92 -6.22
C PHE A 23 -7.34 -7.30 -5.09
N CYS A 24 -8.67 -7.33 -5.23
CA CYS A 24 -9.57 -6.56 -4.38
C CYS A 24 -10.17 -7.37 -3.24
N TYR A 25 -10.41 -8.66 -3.45
CA TYR A 25 -11.16 -9.50 -2.51
C TYR A 25 -10.34 -10.67 -1.97
N HIS A 26 -9.33 -11.13 -2.71
CA HIS A 26 -8.50 -12.24 -2.24
C HIS A 26 -7.62 -11.79 -1.07
N THR A 27 -7.67 -12.58 0.00
CA THR A 27 -6.85 -12.38 1.20
C THR A 27 -6.13 -13.69 1.53
N GLU A 28 -4.89 -13.56 2.02
CA GLU A 28 -4.05 -14.70 2.33
C GLU A 28 -3.61 -14.70 3.79
N SER A 29 -3.55 -15.87 4.41
CA SER A 29 -3.09 -16.02 5.78
C SER A 29 -1.59 -15.77 5.95
N TYR A 30 -0.81 -16.03 4.91
CA TYR A 30 0.63 -15.79 4.92
C TYR A 30 0.97 -14.36 4.49
N PRO A 31 2.11 -13.82 4.97
CA PRO A 31 2.54 -12.48 4.62
C PRO A 31 2.90 -12.35 3.15
N ARG A 32 2.38 -11.32 2.48
CA ARG A 32 2.78 -10.90 1.14
C ARG A 32 3.60 -9.64 1.23
N TYR A 33 4.58 -9.51 0.35
CA TYR A 33 5.50 -8.38 0.33
C TYR A 33 5.35 -7.58 -0.96
N MET A 34 5.28 -6.26 -0.80
CA MET A 34 5.14 -5.32 -1.91
C MET A 34 6.30 -4.33 -1.93
N TYR A 35 6.83 -4.10 -3.11
CA TYR A 35 7.73 -3.01 -3.38
C TYR A 35 6.96 -1.86 -4.03
N VAL A 36 7.21 -0.63 -3.55
CA VAL A 36 6.53 0.56 -4.06
C VAL A 36 7.55 1.58 -4.56
N LYS A 37 7.46 1.92 -5.84
CA LYS A 37 8.24 2.98 -6.46
C LYS A 37 7.41 4.26 -6.59
N ARG A 38 7.90 5.35 -5.99
CA ARG A 38 7.27 6.67 -6.05
C ARG A 38 8.00 7.56 -7.04
N LYS A 39 7.26 8.19 -7.97
CA LYS A 39 7.79 9.22 -8.87
C LYS A 39 6.99 10.52 -8.68
N LYS A 40 7.65 11.54 -8.17
CA LYS A 40 7.07 12.88 -8.06
C LYS A 40 7.18 13.60 -9.41
N LYS A 41 6.11 14.26 -9.80
CA LYS A 41 6.02 15.19 -10.95
C LYS A 41 5.45 16.51 -10.45
N LEU A 42 5.52 17.57 -11.27
CA LEU A 42 5.09 18.92 -10.88
C LEU A 42 3.71 18.96 -10.21
N ASN A 43 2.69 18.37 -10.84
CA ASN A 43 1.30 18.41 -10.37
C ASN A 43 0.75 17.07 -9.89
N LYS A 44 1.55 16.01 -9.92
CA LYS A 44 1.12 14.67 -9.52
C LYS A 44 2.24 13.83 -8.93
N THR A 45 1.86 12.82 -8.15
CA THR A 45 2.75 11.79 -7.67
C THR A 45 2.22 10.45 -8.13
N VAL A 46 3.07 9.67 -8.79
CA VAL A 46 2.74 8.33 -9.27
C VAL A 46 3.38 7.31 -8.33
N PHE A 47 2.61 6.34 -7.90
CA PHE A 47 3.06 5.16 -7.17
C PHE A 47 2.82 3.94 -8.06
N LYS A 48 3.86 3.12 -8.23
CA LYS A 48 3.77 1.82 -8.87
C LYS A 48 4.01 0.76 -7.80
N PHE A 49 3.15 -0.24 -7.78
CA PHE A 49 3.15 -1.33 -6.80
C PHE A 49 3.54 -2.61 -7.52
N TYR A 50 4.48 -3.32 -6.93
CA TYR A 50 5.02 -4.57 -7.44
C TYR A 50 5.00 -5.61 -6.32
N GLU A 51 4.58 -6.81 -6.62
CA GLU A 51 4.69 -7.91 -5.67
C GLU A 51 6.08 -8.53 -5.74
N ILE A 52 6.62 -8.84 -4.56
CA ILE A 52 7.87 -9.58 -4.42
C ILE A 52 7.51 -11.07 -4.39
N PRO A 53 7.98 -11.88 -5.36
CA PRO A 53 7.64 -13.30 -5.42
C PRO A 53 8.00 -14.06 -4.14
N HIS A 54 7.19 -15.04 -3.77
CA HIS A 54 7.41 -15.88 -2.59
C HIS A 54 8.72 -16.69 -2.62
N SER A 55 9.26 -16.93 -3.79
CA SER A 55 10.59 -17.54 -3.95
C SER A 55 11.74 -16.72 -3.35
N LYS A 56 11.47 -15.46 -2.97
CA LYS A 56 12.45 -14.54 -2.32
C LYS A 56 12.02 -14.13 -0.89
N PRO A 57 11.56 -15.04 0.00
CA PRO A 57 10.89 -14.65 1.26
C PRO A 57 11.83 -14.15 2.35
N THR A 58 13.15 -14.36 2.22
CA THR A 58 14.16 -14.11 3.26
C THR A 58 15.07 -12.93 2.99
N LEU A 59 14.64 -12.01 2.11
CA LEU A 59 15.47 -10.86 1.76
C LEU A 59 15.83 -10.02 2.99
N ASN A 60 17.12 -9.81 3.21
CA ASN A 60 17.61 -8.84 4.16
C ASN A 60 17.56 -7.42 3.56
N PHE A 61 17.92 -6.40 4.34
CA PHE A 61 17.82 -5.02 3.88
C PHE A 61 18.67 -4.73 2.63
N SER A 62 19.88 -5.28 2.55
CA SER A 62 20.79 -5.06 1.41
C SER A 62 20.26 -5.69 0.12
N GLU A 63 19.64 -6.85 0.23
CA GLU A 63 18.97 -7.52 -0.89
C GLU A 63 17.76 -6.73 -1.39
N PHE A 64 16.99 -6.14 -0.48
CA PHE A 64 15.86 -5.28 -0.86
C PHE A 64 16.30 -3.99 -1.57
N VAL A 65 17.42 -3.40 -1.18
CA VAL A 65 17.97 -2.19 -1.84
C VAL A 65 18.38 -2.50 -3.28
N ASN A 66 18.86 -3.73 -3.53
CA ASN A 66 19.39 -4.19 -4.81
C ASN A 66 18.38 -4.99 -5.64
N LEU A 67 17.09 -5.02 -5.24
CA LEU A 67 16.05 -5.67 -6.03
C LEU A 67 15.96 -5.05 -7.42
N ASP A 68 16.16 -5.88 -8.44
CA ASP A 68 15.84 -5.49 -9.81
C ASP A 68 14.30 -5.46 -9.96
N ILE A 69 13.80 -4.37 -10.57
CA ILE A 69 12.37 -4.22 -10.82
C ILE A 69 11.87 -5.25 -11.81
N ASP A 70 12.73 -5.71 -12.71
CA ASP A 70 12.37 -6.69 -13.73
C ASP A 70 12.11 -8.09 -13.13
N ASP A 71 12.61 -8.34 -11.91
CA ASP A 71 12.32 -9.54 -11.12
C ASP A 71 10.99 -9.47 -10.34
N LEU A 72 10.29 -8.34 -10.38
CA LEU A 72 9.08 -8.09 -9.61
C LEU A 72 7.83 -8.18 -10.48
N ILE A 73 6.74 -8.65 -9.88
CA ILE A 73 5.44 -8.73 -10.56
C ILE A 73 4.74 -7.39 -10.45
N PHE A 74 4.57 -6.68 -11.57
CA PHE A 74 3.78 -5.45 -11.58
C PHE A 74 2.31 -5.74 -11.25
N CYS A 75 1.79 -5.09 -10.19
CA CYS A 75 0.40 -5.25 -9.77
C CYS A 75 -0.48 -4.11 -10.26
N PHE A 76 -0.18 -2.89 -9.86
CA PHE A 76 -1.01 -1.73 -10.23
C PHE A 76 -0.26 -0.40 -10.04
N LYS A 77 -0.85 0.64 -10.59
CA LYS A 77 -0.41 2.04 -10.40
C LYS A 77 -1.52 2.89 -9.78
N LEU A 78 -1.09 3.91 -9.06
CA LEU A 78 -1.94 4.95 -8.51
C LEU A 78 -1.32 6.31 -8.80
N THR A 79 -2.16 7.28 -9.17
CA THR A 79 -1.70 8.64 -9.46
C THR A 79 -2.44 9.63 -8.57
N LEU A 80 -1.73 10.24 -7.61
CA LEU A 80 -2.25 11.33 -6.80
C LEU A 80 -2.06 12.65 -7.52
N SER A 81 -3.14 13.36 -7.76
CA SER A 81 -3.10 14.77 -8.18
C SER A 81 -3.00 15.67 -6.95
N LYS A 82 -2.30 16.80 -7.07
CA LYS A 82 -2.31 17.85 -6.03
C LYS A 82 -3.65 18.58 -5.93
N ARG A 83 -4.43 18.59 -7.00
CA ARG A 83 -5.69 19.34 -7.12
C ARG A 83 -6.93 18.47 -6.89
N ASN A 84 -6.80 17.16 -6.97
CA ASN A 84 -7.93 16.24 -6.87
C ASN A 84 -7.76 15.34 -5.66
N ASN A 85 -8.80 15.26 -4.85
CA ASN A 85 -8.86 14.37 -3.70
C ASN A 85 -9.20 12.91 -4.06
N THR A 86 -9.67 12.69 -5.27
CA THR A 86 -10.01 11.35 -5.77
C THR A 86 -8.85 10.82 -6.62
N THR A 87 -8.52 9.56 -6.41
CA THR A 87 -7.55 8.84 -7.21
C THR A 87 -8.02 7.41 -7.46
N PHE A 88 -7.56 6.83 -8.55
CA PHE A 88 -7.92 5.48 -8.95
C PHE A 88 -6.69 4.58 -8.95
N LEU A 89 -6.90 3.31 -8.60
CA LEU A 89 -5.93 2.25 -8.77
C LEU A 89 -6.20 1.56 -10.09
N TYR A 90 -5.16 1.42 -10.90
CA TYR A 90 -5.24 0.82 -12.22
C TYR A 90 -4.29 -0.37 -12.35
N TYR A 91 -4.83 -1.51 -12.77
CA TYR A 91 -4.05 -2.59 -13.37
C TYR A 91 -4.30 -2.56 -14.88
N LYS A 92 -3.25 -2.29 -15.67
CA LYS A 92 -3.41 -2.01 -17.10
C LYS A 92 -4.50 -0.95 -17.30
N ASN A 93 -5.63 -1.31 -17.95
CA ASN A 93 -6.78 -0.44 -18.20
C ASN A 93 -7.95 -0.69 -17.23
N ILE A 94 -7.82 -1.62 -16.29
CA ILE A 94 -8.86 -1.99 -15.34
C ILE A 94 -8.77 -1.08 -14.11
N ILE A 95 -9.88 -0.48 -13.71
CA ILE A 95 -10.01 0.22 -12.45
C ILE A 95 -10.26 -0.81 -11.36
N LEU A 96 -9.31 -0.95 -10.43
CA LEU A 96 -9.41 -1.84 -9.28
C LEU A 96 -10.17 -1.18 -8.11
N GLY A 97 -10.08 0.13 -8.00
CA GLY A 97 -10.75 0.86 -6.95
C GLY A 97 -10.51 2.36 -7.02
N LYS A 98 -11.31 3.09 -6.24
CA LYS A 98 -11.28 4.54 -6.11
C LYS A 98 -10.95 4.92 -4.68
N ILE A 99 -9.90 5.71 -4.46
CA ILE A 99 -9.56 6.25 -3.15
C ILE A 99 -9.97 7.72 -3.11
N ILE A 100 -10.77 8.08 -2.11
CA ILE A 100 -11.11 9.47 -1.78
C ILE A 100 -10.29 9.86 -0.56
N LYS A 101 -9.42 10.86 -0.74
CA LYS A 101 -8.58 11.41 0.31
C LYS A 101 -9.12 12.76 0.74
N LYS A 102 -9.58 12.88 1.97
CA LYS A 102 -9.81 14.14 2.68
C LYS A 102 -8.57 14.46 3.53
N LYS A 103 -8.54 15.61 4.19
CA LYS A 103 -7.36 16.07 4.97
C LYS A 103 -6.72 14.97 5.84
N TYR A 104 -7.53 14.18 6.52
CA TYR A 104 -7.10 13.13 7.43
C TYR A 104 -7.73 11.77 7.17
N ASN A 105 -8.71 11.69 6.28
CA ASN A 105 -9.46 10.49 5.98
C ASN A 105 -9.04 9.89 4.63
N PHE A 106 -9.11 8.57 4.55
CA PHE A 106 -8.80 7.78 3.37
C PHE A 106 -9.89 6.72 3.21
N ASP A 107 -10.73 6.87 2.20
CA ASP A 107 -11.81 5.93 1.92
C ASP A 107 -11.53 5.24 0.57
N LEU A 108 -11.46 3.93 0.59
CA LEU A 108 -11.34 3.07 -0.59
C LEU A 108 -12.71 2.52 -0.95
N PHE A 109 -13.08 2.71 -2.19
CA PHE A 109 -14.27 2.14 -2.80
C PHE A 109 -13.87 1.10 -3.86
N ILE A 110 -14.49 -0.07 -3.81
CA ILE A 110 -14.42 -1.12 -4.82
C ILE A 110 -15.85 -1.36 -5.27
N ASP A 111 -16.10 -1.27 -6.57
CA ASP A 111 -17.44 -1.37 -7.17
C ASP A 111 -18.48 -0.50 -6.42
N ASP A 112 -18.09 0.78 -6.17
CA ASP A 112 -18.84 1.81 -5.44
C ASP A 112 -19.23 1.49 -3.98
N LYS A 113 -18.76 0.36 -3.43
CA LYS A 113 -18.90 0.02 -2.02
C LYS A 113 -17.64 0.39 -1.23
N ILE A 114 -17.82 0.87 0.00
CA ILE A 114 -16.67 1.13 0.90
C ILE A 114 -16.04 -0.21 1.27
N SER A 115 -14.79 -0.37 0.87
CA SER A 115 -13.98 -1.55 1.17
C SER A 115 -12.98 -1.31 2.32
N CYS A 116 -12.51 -0.05 2.46
CA CYS A 116 -11.65 0.34 3.55
C CYS A 116 -11.89 1.82 3.86
N SER A 117 -12.03 2.17 5.13
CA SER A 117 -12.15 3.56 5.57
C SER A 117 -11.19 3.81 6.73
N GLY A 118 -10.36 4.82 6.61
CA GLY A 118 -9.35 5.10 7.60
C GLY A 118 -9.17 6.56 7.93
N GLN A 119 -8.60 6.80 9.11
CA GLN A 119 -8.27 8.13 9.59
C GLN A 119 -6.83 8.19 10.05
N ARG A 120 -6.23 9.35 9.85
CA ARG A 120 -4.93 9.71 10.35
C ARG A 120 -5.05 10.89 11.29
N ASN A 121 -4.54 10.75 12.50
CA ASN A 121 -4.38 11.85 13.43
C ASN A 121 -2.90 12.25 13.51
N LYS A 122 -2.64 13.53 13.75
CA LYS A 122 -1.31 14.05 14.00
C LYS A 122 -1.26 14.52 15.46
N PRO A 123 -0.96 13.64 16.42
CA PRO A 123 -0.55 14.08 17.74
C PRO A 123 0.84 14.73 17.67
N THR A 124 1.36 15.21 18.77
CA THR A 124 2.53 16.07 18.85
C THR A 124 3.79 15.54 18.16
N PHE A 125 4.03 14.21 18.17
CA PHE A 125 5.32 13.63 17.73
C PHE A 125 5.22 12.62 16.59
N PHE A 126 4.17 11.81 16.50
CA PHE A 126 4.03 10.80 15.44
C PHE A 126 2.59 10.72 14.92
N PHE A 127 2.41 10.15 13.73
CA PHE A 127 1.07 9.95 13.19
C PHE A 127 0.45 8.68 13.75
N THR A 128 -0.80 8.79 14.19
CA THR A 128 -1.63 7.63 14.49
C THR A 128 -2.58 7.36 13.35
N TYR A 129 -2.79 6.09 13.07
CA TYR A 129 -3.66 5.62 11.98
C TYR A 129 -4.61 4.57 12.54
N TRP A 130 -5.82 4.58 12.05
CA TRP A 130 -6.74 3.47 12.23
C TRP A 130 -7.59 3.31 10.97
N PHE A 131 -8.01 2.08 10.69
CA PHE A 131 -8.82 1.74 9.55
C PHE A 131 -9.90 0.74 9.94
N ASN A 132 -11.08 0.90 9.32
CA ASN A 132 -12.07 -0.15 9.20
C ASN A 132 -11.88 -0.83 7.85
N VAL A 133 -11.67 -2.11 7.86
CA VAL A 133 -11.53 -2.95 6.67
C VAL A 133 -12.75 -3.84 6.58
N TYR A 134 -13.34 -3.93 5.41
CA TYR A 134 -14.56 -4.70 5.18
C TYR A 134 -14.26 -5.84 4.21
N ASN A 135 -14.38 -7.08 4.69
CA ASN A 135 -14.23 -8.29 3.89
C ASN A 135 -15.34 -9.27 4.21
N ASN A 136 -16.01 -9.80 3.17
CA ASN A 136 -17.06 -10.82 3.30
C ASN A 136 -18.08 -10.46 4.38
N SER A 137 -18.61 -9.23 4.34
CA SER A 137 -19.57 -8.67 5.31
C SER A 137 -19.07 -8.54 6.75
N LYS A 138 -17.80 -8.85 7.01
CA LYS A 138 -17.15 -8.62 8.31
C LYS A 138 -16.39 -7.30 8.29
N ARG A 139 -16.42 -6.62 9.44
CA ARG A 139 -15.65 -5.41 9.70
C ARG A 139 -14.49 -5.73 10.62
N TYR A 140 -13.29 -5.34 10.22
CA TYR A 140 -12.07 -5.45 10.98
C TYR A 140 -11.57 -4.06 11.33
N PHE A 141 -11.35 -3.80 12.60
CA PHE A 141 -10.73 -2.55 13.06
C PHE A 141 -9.24 -2.79 13.22
N ILE A 142 -8.43 -2.03 12.48
CA ILE A 142 -6.97 -2.10 12.54
C ILE A 142 -6.42 -0.74 13.00
N GLU A 143 -5.42 -0.77 13.84
CA GLU A 143 -4.77 0.43 14.37
C GLU A 143 -3.25 0.33 14.33
N ASN A 144 -2.57 1.46 14.30
CA ASN A 144 -1.12 1.41 14.28
C ASN A 144 -0.52 1.11 15.66
N LYS A 145 0.51 0.29 15.65
CA LYS A 145 1.35 0.04 16.82
C LYS A 145 2.06 1.33 17.26
N LYS A 146 2.13 1.57 18.55
CA LYS A 146 2.96 2.66 19.09
C LYS A 146 4.44 2.40 18.77
N PRO A 147 5.19 3.41 18.32
CA PRO A 147 6.63 3.26 18.06
C PRO A 147 7.40 3.00 19.35
N HIS A 148 8.48 2.23 19.26
CA HIS A 148 9.36 1.98 20.40
C HIS A 148 10.32 3.15 20.68
N ILE A 149 10.73 3.85 19.60
CA ILE A 149 11.71 4.94 19.68
C ILE A 149 11.15 6.13 18.91
N ILE A 150 11.23 7.30 19.51
CA ILE A 150 10.88 8.58 18.90
C ILE A 150 12.11 9.47 19.08
N ASP A 151 12.65 10.01 17.99
CA ASP A 151 13.70 11.01 18.05
C ASP A 151 13.11 12.43 18.14
N ASP A 152 13.94 13.42 18.47
CA ASP A 152 13.57 14.83 18.66
C ASP A 152 12.97 15.47 17.39
N ARG A 153 13.16 14.86 16.23
CA ARG A 153 12.65 15.31 14.93
C ARG A 153 11.27 14.73 14.61
N GLY A 154 10.71 13.91 15.50
CA GLY A 154 9.47 13.17 15.30
C GLY A 154 9.61 12.01 14.30
N TYR A 155 10.82 11.47 14.13
CA TYR A 155 11.02 10.21 13.43
C TYR A 155 10.69 9.05 14.35
N VAL A 156 10.04 8.04 13.81
CA VAL A 156 9.64 6.87 14.56
C VAL A 156 10.41 5.65 14.07
N ALA A 157 10.86 4.84 15.00
CA ALA A 157 11.45 3.55 14.73
C ALA A 157 10.54 2.45 15.24
N PHE A 158 10.41 1.39 14.47
CA PHE A 158 9.70 0.17 14.82
C PHE A 158 10.65 -1.00 14.69
N LYS A 159 10.51 -1.99 15.56
CA LYS A 159 11.13 -3.28 15.36
C LYS A 159 10.26 -4.04 14.35
N PHE A 160 10.68 -4.08 13.10
CA PHE A 160 10.00 -4.79 12.02
C PHE A 160 10.24 -6.30 12.12
N LEU A 161 9.32 -7.10 11.60
CA LEU A 161 9.39 -8.57 11.64
C LEU A 161 10.70 -9.13 11.08
N LYS A 162 11.30 -8.47 10.10
CA LYS A 162 12.60 -8.85 9.50
C LYS A 162 13.81 -8.11 10.10
N GLY A 163 13.65 -7.50 11.26
CA GLY A 163 14.76 -6.82 11.96
C GLY A 163 15.19 -5.47 11.38
N PHE A 164 14.51 -4.95 10.38
CA PHE A 164 14.83 -3.64 9.83
C PHE A 164 14.48 -2.53 10.83
N GLN A 165 15.44 -1.66 11.03
CA GLN A 165 15.23 -0.45 11.82
C GLN A 165 15.71 0.76 11.03
N ARG A 166 14.80 1.57 10.54
CA ARG A 166 15.09 2.85 9.94
C ARG A 166 14.07 3.87 10.40
N ALA A 167 14.54 4.91 11.08
CA ALA A 167 13.66 5.98 11.53
C ALA A 167 13.06 6.74 10.34
N SER A 168 11.74 6.86 10.29
CA SER A 168 11.04 7.66 9.28
C SER A 168 9.60 7.95 9.71
N LYS A 169 9.11 9.16 9.45
CA LYS A 169 7.68 9.53 9.62
C LYS A 169 6.74 8.70 8.73
N LYS A 170 7.28 7.98 7.74
CA LYS A 170 6.50 7.15 6.81
C LYS A 170 6.45 5.68 7.20
N ASN A 171 7.21 5.29 8.22
CA ASN A 171 7.14 3.93 8.74
C ASN A 171 5.84 3.76 9.52
N THR A 172 5.20 2.61 9.33
CA THR A 172 3.93 2.30 9.97
C THR A 172 3.82 0.80 10.18
N VAL A 173 3.38 0.41 11.36
CA VAL A 173 3.02 -0.97 11.70
C VAL A 173 1.57 -0.96 12.13
N MET A 174 0.72 -1.78 11.48
CA MET A 174 -0.68 -1.92 11.84
C MET A 174 -0.95 -3.28 12.46
N MET A 175 -1.84 -3.27 13.43
CA MET A 175 -2.18 -4.45 14.22
C MET A 175 -3.68 -4.74 14.14
N TYR A 176 -3.99 -6.01 14.18
CA TYR A 176 -5.32 -6.55 14.40
C TYR A 176 -5.21 -7.69 15.40
N ASP A 177 -6.02 -7.69 16.44
CA ASP A 177 -6.05 -8.73 17.49
C ASP A 177 -4.65 -9.10 18.03
N LYS A 178 -3.84 -8.07 18.36
CA LYS A 178 -2.45 -8.17 18.84
C LYS A 178 -1.44 -8.70 17.82
N GLU A 179 -1.88 -9.04 16.60
CA GLU A 179 -1.00 -9.49 15.53
C GLU A 179 -0.63 -8.35 14.59
N VAL A 180 0.61 -8.36 14.09
CA VAL A 180 1.06 -7.45 13.04
C VAL A 180 0.52 -7.95 11.71
N ILE A 181 -0.33 -7.13 11.09
CA ILE A 181 -0.98 -7.46 9.80
C ILE A 181 -0.48 -6.60 8.64
N PHE A 182 0.21 -5.50 8.96
CA PHE A 182 0.77 -4.60 7.96
C PHE A 182 2.02 -3.91 8.52
N GLU A 183 3.06 -3.84 7.72
CA GLU A 183 4.28 -3.07 8.01
C GLU A 183 4.70 -2.31 6.77
N ASN A 184 4.96 -1.01 6.90
CA ASN A 184 5.49 -0.19 5.81
C ASN A 184 6.83 0.43 6.22
N ILE A 185 7.84 0.23 5.39
CA ILE A 185 9.22 0.67 5.61
C ILE A 185 9.64 1.58 4.46
N ARG A 186 10.16 2.74 4.81
CA ARG A 186 10.81 3.62 3.85
C ARG A 186 12.25 3.15 3.60
N MET A 187 12.56 2.80 2.35
CA MET A 187 13.90 2.41 1.92
C MET A 187 14.73 3.61 1.47
N SER A 188 14.12 4.47 0.65
CA SER A 188 14.72 5.71 0.16
C SER A 188 13.66 6.81 0.03
N GLU A 189 14.00 7.92 -0.61
CA GLU A 189 12.98 8.96 -0.90
C GLU A 189 11.89 8.48 -1.84
N THR A 190 12.19 7.53 -2.69
CA THR A 190 11.30 7.08 -3.77
C THR A 190 10.89 5.63 -3.67
N GLN A 191 11.44 4.88 -2.72
CA GLN A 191 11.27 3.44 -2.59
C GLN A 191 10.75 3.08 -1.20
N PHE A 192 9.77 2.18 -1.18
CA PHE A 192 9.17 1.66 0.04
C PHE A 192 8.90 0.17 -0.14
N ILE A 193 8.91 -0.53 0.97
CA ILE A 193 8.49 -1.93 1.05
C ILE A 193 7.42 -2.02 2.11
N TYR A 194 6.35 -2.75 1.83
CA TYR A 194 5.41 -3.11 2.86
C TYR A 194 5.02 -4.59 2.80
N MET A 195 4.74 -5.11 3.95
CA MET A 195 4.17 -6.44 4.16
C MET A 195 2.70 -6.29 4.54
N PHE A 196 1.87 -7.19 4.07
CA PHE A 196 0.49 -7.31 4.53
C PHE A 196 0.03 -8.77 4.55
N ARG A 197 -1.00 -9.04 5.34
CA ARG A 197 -1.71 -10.32 5.41
C ARG A 197 -3.17 -10.10 5.81
N LEU A 198 -3.95 -11.16 5.99
CA LEU A 198 -5.32 -11.06 6.51
C LEU A 198 -5.44 -10.04 7.65
N PRO A 199 -6.52 -9.22 7.70
CA PRO A 199 -7.69 -9.23 6.82
C PRO A 199 -7.57 -8.36 5.57
N LEU A 200 -6.38 -7.89 5.20
CA LEU A 200 -6.17 -6.97 4.09
C LEU A 200 -6.07 -7.71 2.76
N SER A 201 -6.84 -7.25 1.77
CA SER A 201 -6.56 -7.55 0.36
C SER A 201 -5.42 -6.68 -0.17
N MET A 202 -4.90 -6.99 -1.36
CA MET A 202 -3.80 -6.23 -1.95
C MET A 202 -4.19 -4.75 -2.20
N VAL A 203 -5.40 -4.47 -2.66
CA VAL A 203 -5.87 -3.10 -2.90
C VAL A 203 -6.15 -2.36 -1.59
N GLN A 204 -6.69 -3.03 -0.58
CA GLN A 204 -6.87 -2.46 0.75
C GLN A 204 -5.54 -2.12 1.41
N SER A 205 -4.54 -3.01 1.30
CA SER A 205 -3.19 -2.76 1.82
C SER A 205 -2.52 -1.55 1.16
N ALA A 206 -2.76 -1.32 -0.12
CA ALA A 206 -2.29 -0.12 -0.82
C ALA A 206 -2.94 1.16 -0.29
N CYS A 207 -4.22 1.13 0.09
CA CYS A 207 -4.89 2.26 0.74
C CYS A 207 -4.27 2.58 2.10
N VAL A 208 -4.00 1.56 2.91
CA VAL A 208 -3.30 1.69 4.20
C VAL A 208 -1.89 2.27 3.98
N ALA A 209 -1.12 1.70 3.04
CA ALA A 209 0.21 2.20 2.69
C ALA A 209 0.17 3.70 2.28
N LEU A 210 -0.77 4.08 1.44
CA LEU A 210 -0.90 5.45 0.93
C LEU A 210 -1.06 6.47 2.06
N SER A 211 -1.74 6.13 3.14
CA SER A 211 -1.93 7.01 4.28
C SER A 211 -0.59 7.45 4.90
N SER A 212 0.37 6.54 5.01
CA SER A 212 1.72 6.82 5.52
C SER A 212 2.64 7.41 4.45
N LEU A 213 2.57 6.93 3.20
CA LEU A 213 3.40 7.42 2.08
C LEU A 213 3.15 8.91 1.76
N THR A 214 1.96 9.42 2.09
CA THR A 214 1.55 10.81 1.84
C THR A 214 1.75 11.73 3.05
N THR A 215 2.33 11.27 4.15
CA THR A 215 2.75 12.14 5.27
C THR A 215 3.83 13.11 4.81
N LYS A 216 3.73 14.36 5.24
CA LYS A 216 4.75 15.40 5.04
C LYS A 216 5.68 15.47 6.25
#